data_c05582f5ffce392fa588b8d13080b5c8
#
_entry.id   c05582f5ffce392fa588b8d13080b5c8
#
_cell.length_a   1.000
_cell.length_b   1.000
_cell.length_c   1.000
_cell.angle_alpha   90.00
_cell.angle_beta   90.00
_cell.angle_gamma   90.00
#
_symmetry.space_group_name_H-M   'P 1'
#
loop_
_entity.id
_entity.type
_entity.pdbx_description
1 polymer ?
#
loop_
_entity_poly.entity_id
_entity_poly.type
_entity_poly.pdbx_seq_one_letter_code
_entity_poly.pdbx_strand_id
1 'polypeptide(L)'
;MKIISFEGIEGVGKSTQINLLQSYLEKQDFTVDVLREPGSTTSAEHIREILLNKENDISKETELLLMFAARSDLINKRIHNNDSDFVLLDRYYDASIAYQGYGRGIPLDFIENLIKLIQCPKPDVSFLFDLSVEDSFSRKKLDVKDRIESSGNSFFERVKNGYLEIPKNQ
;
A
#
# COMPACT_ATOMS: atom_id res chain seq x y z
N MET A 1 9.25 1.35 18.76
CA MET A 1 8.35 1.00 17.64
C MET A 1 9.17 0.54 16.43
N LYS A 2 8.78 -0.57 15.79
CA LYS A 2 9.32 -1.05 14.52
C LYS A 2 8.23 -1.02 13.45
N ILE A 3 8.56 -0.57 12.26
CA ILE A 3 7.62 -0.48 11.12
C ILE A 3 7.94 -1.59 10.12
N ILE A 4 6.94 -2.42 9.82
CA ILE A 4 7.06 -3.51 8.85
C ILE A 4 5.99 -3.30 7.77
N SER A 5 6.39 -3.15 6.50
CA SER A 5 5.45 -3.05 5.39
C SER A 5 5.31 -4.36 4.62
N PHE A 6 4.10 -4.60 4.12
CA PHE A 6 3.73 -5.77 3.33
C PHE A 6 3.27 -5.29 1.96
N GLU A 7 4.05 -5.62 0.94
CA GLU A 7 3.92 -5.09 -0.40
C GLU A 7 3.58 -6.18 -1.42
N GLY A 8 3.06 -5.78 -2.56
CA GLY A 8 2.68 -6.68 -3.65
C GLY A 8 1.27 -6.39 -4.16
N ILE A 9 0.91 -6.97 -5.31
CA ILE A 9 -0.40 -6.79 -5.94
C ILE A 9 -1.54 -7.41 -5.10
N GLU A 10 -2.78 -7.29 -5.54
CA GLU A 10 -3.95 -7.88 -4.89
C GLU A 10 -3.89 -9.41 -4.93
N GLY A 11 -4.44 -10.09 -3.93
CA GLY A 11 -4.57 -11.56 -3.91
C GLY A 11 -3.27 -12.35 -3.62
N VAL A 12 -2.13 -11.68 -3.39
CA VAL A 12 -0.85 -12.37 -3.12
C VAL A 12 -0.74 -12.95 -1.70
N GLY A 13 -1.69 -12.65 -0.80
CA GLY A 13 -1.74 -13.21 0.55
C GLY A 13 -1.21 -12.31 1.66
N LYS A 14 -1.00 -11.01 1.42
CA LYS A 14 -0.52 -10.04 2.42
C LYS A 14 -1.32 -10.10 3.73
N SER A 15 -2.63 -9.92 3.67
CA SER A 15 -3.48 -9.87 4.88
C SER A 15 -3.41 -11.15 5.70
N THR A 16 -3.27 -12.33 5.05
CA THR A 16 -3.05 -13.60 5.75
C THR A 16 -1.75 -13.59 6.53
N GLN A 17 -0.66 -13.12 5.92
CA GLN A 17 0.65 -13.07 6.57
C GLN A 17 0.71 -12.00 7.67
N ILE A 18 0.05 -10.86 7.47
CA ILE A 18 -0.09 -9.81 8.50
C ILE A 18 -0.77 -10.41 9.75
N ASN A 19 -1.92 -11.09 9.58
CA ASN A 19 -2.64 -11.69 10.70
C ASN A 19 -1.83 -12.77 11.42
N LEU A 20 -1.06 -13.58 10.68
CA LEU A 20 -0.18 -14.58 11.26
C LEU A 20 0.96 -13.95 12.05
N LEU A 21 1.62 -12.92 11.50
CA LEU A 21 2.69 -12.21 12.19
C LEU A 21 2.16 -11.45 13.41
N GLN A 22 1.02 -10.76 13.30
CA GLN A 22 0.37 -10.11 14.44
C GLN A 22 0.14 -11.12 15.57
N SER A 23 -0.53 -12.24 15.27
CA SER A 23 -0.81 -13.28 16.28
C SER A 23 0.45 -13.89 16.89
N TYR A 24 1.54 -13.99 16.12
CA TYR A 24 2.82 -14.46 16.61
C TYR A 24 3.46 -13.48 17.59
N LEU A 25 3.50 -12.19 17.22
CA LEU A 25 4.10 -11.13 18.04
C LEU A 25 3.32 -10.93 19.35
N GLU A 26 1.98 -10.92 19.28
CA GLU A 26 1.12 -10.78 20.46
C GLU A 26 1.30 -11.94 21.45
N LYS A 27 1.55 -13.16 20.97
CA LYS A 27 1.91 -14.32 21.82
C LYS A 27 3.29 -14.20 22.49
N GLN A 28 4.11 -13.28 22.03
CA GLN A 28 5.40 -12.93 22.64
C GLN A 28 5.29 -11.64 23.48
N ASP A 29 4.08 -11.27 23.87
CA ASP A 29 3.76 -10.08 24.69
C ASP A 29 4.14 -8.73 24.05
N PHE A 30 4.32 -8.68 22.72
CA PHE A 30 4.48 -7.41 21.98
C PHE A 30 3.14 -6.78 21.66
N THR A 31 3.09 -5.45 21.74
CA THR A 31 1.95 -4.65 21.26
C THR A 31 2.08 -4.43 19.76
N VAL A 32 0.99 -4.67 19.01
CA VAL A 32 0.98 -4.59 17.55
C VAL A 32 -0.18 -3.73 17.06
N ASP A 33 0.11 -2.73 16.25
CA ASP A 33 -0.90 -1.96 15.52
C ASP A 33 -0.87 -2.33 14.03
N VAL A 34 -2.03 -2.69 13.46
CA VAL A 34 -2.18 -3.06 12.06
C VAL A 34 -2.90 -1.96 11.32
N LEU A 35 -2.23 -1.38 10.33
CA LEU A 35 -2.72 -0.28 9.52
C LEU A 35 -2.72 -0.69 8.04
N ARG A 36 -3.61 -0.08 7.24
CA ARG A 36 -3.65 -0.32 5.79
C ARG A 36 -3.68 0.98 5.01
N GLU A 37 -3.13 0.97 3.81
CA GLU A 37 -3.19 2.10 2.89
C GLU A 37 -3.94 1.79 1.58
N PRO A 38 -4.70 2.78 1.07
CA PRO A 38 -5.18 3.99 1.75
C PRO A 38 -6.21 3.62 2.82
N GLY A 39 -6.24 4.34 3.97
CA GLY A 39 -7.19 4.09 5.05
C GLY A 39 -6.62 4.27 6.45
N SER A 40 -7.27 3.62 7.44
CA SER A 40 -6.88 3.55 8.85
C SER A 40 -7.00 4.86 9.66
N THR A 41 -7.57 5.90 9.06
CA THR A 41 -8.09 7.09 9.74
C THR A 41 -9.41 7.49 9.10
N THR A 42 -10.25 8.25 9.81
CA THR A 42 -11.55 8.66 9.27
C THR A 42 -11.42 9.40 7.93
N SER A 43 -10.49 10.36 7.83
CA SER A 43 -10.25 11.11 6.58
C SER A 43 -9.72 10.19 5.47
N ALA A 44 -8.77 9.31 5.81
CA ALA A 44 -8.18 8.40 4.84
C ALA A 44 -9.18 7.34 4.33
N GLU A 45 -10.15 6.91 5.15
CA GLU A 45 -11.23 6.01 4.69
C GLU A 45 -12.16 6.72 3.70
N HIS A 46 -12.54 7.98 3.92
CA HIS A 46 -13.30 8.75 2.92
C HIS A 46 -12.53 8.91 1.61
N ILE A 47 -11.21 9.18 1.69
CA ILE A 47 -10.36 9.23 0.50
C ILE A 47 -10.32 7.87 -0.21
N ARG A 48 -10.24 6.77 0.55
CA ARG A 48 -10.30 5.41 0.02
C ARG A 48 -11.59 5.15 -0.76
N GLU A 49 -12.73 5.57 -0.24
CA GLU A 49 -14.02 5.46 -0.94
C GLU A 49 -13.98 6.15 -2.29
N ILE A 50 -13.44 7.38 -2.36
CA ILE A 50 -13.28 8.11 -3.62
C ILE A 50 -12.36 7.35 -4.58
N LEU A 51 -11.21 6.86 -4.09
CA LEU A 51 -10.20 6.18 -4.90
C LEU A 51 -10.68 4.86 -5.50
N LEU A 52 -11.50 4.09 -4.76
CA LEU A 52 -11.92 2.75 -5.14
C LEU A 52 -13.27 2.71 -5.87
N ASN A 53 -14.07 3.77 -5.79
CA ASN A 53 -15.37 3.82 -6.46
C ASN A 53 -15.21 3.84 -7.98
N LYS A 54 -15.85 2.87 -8.66
CA LYS A 54 -15.80 2.71 -10.12
C LYS A 54 -16.48 3.83 -10.91
N GLU A 55 -17.40 4.52 -10.28
CA GLU A 55 -18.13 5.63 -10.91
C GLU A 55 -17.29 6.90 -10.99
N ASN A 56 -16.19 6.95 -10.23
CA ASN A 56 -15.29 8.11 -10.24
C ASN A 56 -14.28 8.00 -11.38
N ASP A 57 -14.36 8.93 -12.31
CA ASP A 57 -13.32 9.17 -13.32
C ASP A 57 -12.35 10.23 -12.78
N ILE A 58 -11.21 9.79 -12.28
CA ILE A 58 -10.17 10.66 -11.73
C ILE A 58 -8.86 10.50 -12.51
N SER A 59 -8.15 11.60 -12.73
CA SER A 59 -6.86 11.57 -13.41
C SER A 59 -5.82 10.80 -12.57
N LYS A 60 -4.76 10.36 -13.21
CA LYS A 60 -3.65 9.68 -12.51
C LYS A 60 -2.95 10.59 -11.49
N GLU A 61 -2.91 11.89 -11.76
CA GLU A 61 -2.37 12.90 -10.84
C GLU A 61 -3.28 13.06 -9.62
N THR A 62 -4.61 13.12 -9.83
CA THR A 62 -5.59 13.15 -8.73
C THR A 62 -5.49 11.88 -7.88
N GLU A 63 -5.37 10.69 -8.52
CA GLU A 63 -5.16 9.42 -7.81
C GLU A 63 -3.91 9.50 -6.92
N LEU A 64 -2.78 9.96 -7.44
CA LEU A 64 -1.53 10.10 -6.68
C LEU A 64 -1.69 11.06 -5.49
N LEU A 65 -2.27 12.24 -5.73
CA LEU A 65 -2.44 13.26 -4.67
C LEU A 65 -3.37 12.77 -3.57
N LEU A 66 -4.45 12.08 -3.90
CA LEU A 66 -5.35 11.48 -2.91
C LEU A 66 -4.67 10.37 -2.11
N MET A 67 -3.86 9.51 -2.75
CA MET A 67 -3.06 8.50 -2.02
C MET A 67 -2.13 9.16 -1.01
N PHE A 68 -1.44 10.24 -1.39
CA PHE A 68 -0.53 10.95 -0.49
C PHE A 68 -1.25 11.77 0.57
N ALA A 69 -2.44 12.31 0.29
CA ALA A 69 -3.27 12.97 1.30
C ALA A 69 -3.70 11.97 2.39
N ALA A 70 -4.18 10.78 2.01
CA ALA A 70 -4.53 9.72 2.95
C ALA A 70 -3.32 9.27 3.79
N ARG A 71 -2.16 9.07 3.14
CA ARG A 71 -0.90 8.68 3.81
C ARG A 71 -0.41 9.75 4.78
N SER A 72 -0.46 11.02 4.41
CA SER A 72 -0.07 12.11 5.30
C SER A 72 -0.93 12.13 6.57
N ASP A 73 -2.24 11.93 6.43
CA ASP A 73 -3.16 11.86 7.58
C ASP A 73 -2.87 10.64 8.47
N LEU A 74 -2.60 9.48 7.85
CA LEU A 74 -2.21 8.25 8.55
C LEU A 74 -0.91 8.43 9.36
N ILE A 75 0.14 8.98 8.71
CA ILE A 75 1.44 9.20 9.35
C ILE A 75 1.28 10.09 10.58
N ASN A 76 0.60 11.24 10.43
CA ASN A 76 0.47 12.20 11.51
C ASN A 76 -0.41 11.70 12.67
N LYS A 77 -1.48 10.96 12.37
CA LYS A 77 -2.45 10.53 13.41
C LYS A 77 -2.15 9.17 14.03
N ARG A 78 -1.50 8.26 13.29
CA ARG A 78 -1.37 6.87 13.71
C ARG A 78 0.07 6.38 13.80
N ILE A 79 1.01 6.91 13.01
CA ILE A 79 2.39 6.42 13.02
C ILE A 79 3.26 7.24 13.97
N HIS A 80 3.28 8.58 13.85
CA HIS A 80 4.15 9.42 14.67
C HIS A 80 3.84 9.36 16.18
N ASN A 81 2.60 9.09 16.55
CA ASN A 81 2.15 9.01 17.95
C ASN A 81 1.76 7.57 18.34
N ASN A 82 2.41 6.58 17.74
CA ASN A 82 2.12 5.17 18.01
C ASN A 82 3.03 4.65 19.12
N ASP A 83 2.42 4.11 20.18
CA ASP A 83 3.12 3.55 21.34
C ASP A 83 3.31 2.02 21.24
N SER A 84 2.87 1.37 20.14
CA SER A 84 3.03 -0.06 19.95
C SER A 84 4.50 -0.43 19.67
N ASP A 85 4.88 -1.65 20.01
CA ASP A 85 6.21 -2.20 19.69
C ASP A 85 6.39 -2.35 18.18
N PHE A 86 5.31 -2.78 17.49
CA PHE A 86 5.28 -2.99 16.05
C PHE A 86 4.10 -2.29 15.39
N VAL A 87 4.35 -1.68 14.22
CA VAL A 87 3.33 -1.22 13.27
C VAL A 87 3.46 -2.05 12.01
N LEU A 88 2.40 -2.80 11.66
CA LEU A 88 2.32 -3.59 10.43
C LEU A 88 1.47 -2.83 9.41
N LEU A 89 2.04 -2.56 8.24
CA LEU A 89 1.40 -1.79 7.17
C LEU A 89 1.00 -2.70 6.01
N ASP A 90 -0.30 -2.86 5.75
CA ASP A 90 -0.77 -3.44 4.47
C ASP A 90 -0.67 -2.37 3.40
N ARG A 91 0.40 -2.40 2.63
CA ARG A 91 0.92 -1.38 1.70
C ARG A 91 1.47 -0.13 2.41
N TYR A 92 2.42 0.48 1.76
CA TYR A 92 2.99 1.77 2.14
C TYR A 92 3.44 2.55 0.88
N TYR A 93 4.45 3.41 0.97
CA TYR A 93 4.84 4.25 -0.17
C TYR A 93 5.39 3.47 -1.38
N ASP A 94 5.96 2.27 -1.19
CA ASP A 94 6.38 1.40 -2.29
C ASP A 94 5.20 1.05 -3.21
N ALA A 95 3.99 0.91 -2.65
CA ALA A 95 2.79 0.75 -3.45
C ALA A 95 2.55 1.95 -4.39
N SER A 96 2.81 3.19 -3.96
CA SER A 96 2.67 4.36 -4.84
C SER A 96 3.74 4.40 -5.93
N ILE A 97 4.97 3.99 -5.63
CA ILE A 97 6.03 3.85 -6.63
C ILE A 97 5.60 2.83 -7.69
N ALA A 98 5.11 1.66 -7.26
CA ALA A 98 4.68 0.60 -8.16
C ALA A 98 3.41 0.97 -8.96
N TYR A 99 2.34 1.43 -8.29
CA TYR A 99 1.04 1.69 -8.92
C TYR A 99 1.00 2.99 -9.71
N GLN A 100 1.34 4.12 -9.09
CA GLN A 100 1.28 5.42 -9.74
C GLN A 100 2.53 5.67 -10.61
N GLY A 101 3.71 5.22 -10.16
CA GLY A 101 4.93 5.33 -10.94
C GLY A 101 4.92 4.40 -12.15
N TYR A 102 5.18 3.13 -11.93
CA TYR A 102 5.28 2.15 -13.02
C TYR A 102 3.94 1.84 -13.70
N GLY A 103 2.87 1.69 -12.91
CA GLY A 103 1.53 1.37 -13.41
C GLY A 103 0.92 2.49 -14.24
N ARG A 104 0.85 3.72 -13.70
CA ARG A 104 0.25 4.91 -14.35
C ARG A 104 1.24 5.74 -15.16
N GLY A 105 2.56 5.49 -15.03
CA GLY A 105 3.58 6.23 -15.75
C GLY A 105 3.80 7.66 -15.23
N ILE A 106 3.64 7.90 -13.93
CA ILE A 106 4.03 9.15 -13.30
C ILE A 106 5.55 9.10 -13.05
N PRO A 107 6.33 10.16 -13.37
CA PRO A 107 7.75 10.20 -13.10
C PRO A 107 8.05 9.96 -11.62
N LEU A 108 9.04 9.10 -11.32
CA LEU A 108 9.32 8.65 -9.96
C LEU A 108 9.81 9.78 -9.04
N ASP A 109 10.50 10.76 -9.58
CA ASP A 109 10.97 11.95 -8.87
C ASP A 109 9.84 12.74 -8.20
N PHE A 110 8.65 12.83 -8.84
CA PHE A 110 7.48 13.44 -8.21
C PHE A 110 7.00 12.64 -6.99
N ILE A 111 6.99 11.31 -7.10
CA ILE A 111 6.57 10.42 -5.99
C ILE A 111 7.57 10.53 -4.85
N GLU A 112 8.87 10.49 -5.14
CA GLU A 112 9.93 10.66 -4.15
C GLU A 112 9.86 12.03 -3.44
N ASN A 113 9.55 13.10 -4.19
CA ASN A 113 9.36 14.42 -3.60
C ASN A 113 8.15 14.48 -2.67
N LEU A 114 7.05 13.78 -2.98
CA LEU A 114 5.91 13.66 -2.07
C LEU A 114 6.25 12.84 -0.83
N ILE A 115 7.00 11.74 -0.96
CA ILE A 115 7.50 10.94 0.17
C ILE A 115 8.31 11.82 1.13
N LYS A 116 9.21 12.64 0.58
CA LYS A 116 10.03 13.59 1.36
C LYS A 116 9.18 14.69 1.99
N LEU A 117 8.23 15.27 1.23
CA LEU A 117 7.37 16.37 1.68
C LEU A 117 6.57 15.99 2.92
N ILE A 118 5.96 14.80 2.93
CA ILE A 118 5.15 14.33 4.06
C ILE A 118 5.97 13.55 5.10
N GLN A 119 7.31 13.54 4.95
CA GLN A 119 8.25 12.92 5.88
C GLN A 119 7.90 11.46 6.20
N CYS A 120 7.65 10.65 5.17
CA CYS A 120 7.34 9.23 5.37
C CYS A 120 8.43 8.54 6.19
N PRO A 121 8.13 7.98 7.38
CA PRO A 121 9.09 7.13 8.09
C PRO A 121 9.51 5.94 7.23
N LYS A 122 10.81 5.64 7.20
CA LYS A 122 11.29 4.47 6.46
C LYS A 122 10.92 3.19 7.23
N PRO A 123 10.31 2.17 6.60
CA PRO A 123 10.11 0.87 7.22
C PRO A 123 11.43 0.24 7.66
N ASP A 124 11.44 -0.44 8.81
CA ASP A 124 12.59 -1.24 9.24
C ASP A 124 12.75 -2.47 8.34
N VAL A 125 11.62 -3.04 7.88
CA VAL A 125 11.56 -4.18 6.95
C VAL A 125 10.38 -4.02 6.01
N SER A 126 10.59 -4.31 4.72
CA SER A 126 9.53 -4.43 3.72
C SER A 126 9.51 -5.85 3.17
N PHE A 127 8.36 -6.52 3.22
CA PHE A 127 8.14 -7.83 2.61
C PHE A 127 7.41 -7.68 1.28
N LEU A 128 8.07 -8.03 0.19
CA LEU A 128 7.43 -8.13 -1.12
C LEU A 128 6.88 -9.54 -1.35
N PHE A 129 5.57 -9.62 -1.57
CA PHE A 129 4.88 -10.86 -1.97
C PHE A 129 4.75 -10.88 -3.49
N ASP A 130 5.52 -11.75 -4.12
CA ASP A 130 5.52 -11.93 -5.57
C ASP A 130 4.69 -13.15 -5.99
N LEU A 131 3.77 -12.92 -6.93
CA LEU A 131 2.95 -13.93 -7.57
C LEU A 131 2.67 -13.47 -9.00
N SER A 132 2.35 -14.41 -9.91
CA SER A 132 1.89 -14.01 -11.24
C SER A 132 0.57 -13.23 -11.14
N VAL A 133 0.35 -12.30 -12.08
CA VAL A 133 -0.91 -11.54 -12.13
C VAL A 133 -2.10 -12.49 -12.29
N GLU A 134 -1.96 -13.54 -13.10
CA GLU A 134 -3.00 -14.55 -13.31
C GLU A 134 -3.35 -15.30 -12.03
N ASP A 135 -2.36 -15.85 -11.32
CA ASP A 135 -2.57 -16.59 -10.07
C ASP A 135 -3.17 -15.69 -8.98
N SER A 136 -2.69 -14.46 -8.90
CA SER A 136 -3.13 -13.45 -7.96
C SER A 136 -4.63 -13.16 -8.13
N PHE A 137 -5.08 -12.84 -9.35
CA PHE A 137 -6.50 -12.59 -9.62
C PHE A 137 -7.36 -13.86 -9.59
N SER A 138 -6.80 -15.04 -9.86
CA SER A 138 -7.52 -16.30 -9.73
C SER A 138 -8.02 -16.56 -8.32
N ARG A 139 -7.29 -16.08 -7.30
CA ARG A 139 -7.66 -16.18 -5.88
C ARG A 139 -8.81 -15.24 -5.49
N LYS A 140 -9.07 -14.20 -6.28
CA LYS A 140 -10.10 -13.17 -6.06
C LYS A 140 -11.33 -13.30 -6.97
N LYS A 141 -11.55 -14.44 -7.60
CA LYS A 141 -12.60 -14.64 -8.63
C LYS A 141 -14.04 -14.28 -8.17
N LEU A 142 -14.30 -14.29 -6.88
CA LEU A 142 -15.61 -13.99 -6.30
C LEU A 142 -15.76 -12.52 -5.84
N ASP A 143 -14.68 -11.74 -5.81
CA ASP A 143 -14.72 -10.36 -5.33
C ASP A 143 -15.13 -9.39 -6.46
N VAL A 144 -15.93 -8.40 -6.10
CA VAL A 144 -16.23 -7.29 -7.01
C VAL A 144 -14.98 -6.43 -7.14
N LYS A 145 -14.42 -6.36 -8.36
CA LYS A 145 -13.25 -5.53 -8.63
C LYS A 145 -13.55 -4.07 -8.33
N ASP A 146 -12.64 -3.37 -7.70
CA ASP A 146 -12.71 -1.91 -7.56
C ASP A 146 -12.19 -1.16 -8.82
N ARG A 147 -12.15 0.19 -8.76
CA ARG A 147 -11.70 1.03 -9.86
C ARG A 147 -10.24 0.71 -10.27
N ILE A 148 -9.35 0.53 -9.31
CA ILE A 148 -7.93 0.23 -9.56
C ILE A 148 -7.78 -1.18 -10.11
N GLU A 149 -8.45 -2.16 -9.51
CA GLU A 149 -8.49 -3.57 -9.96
C GLU A 149 -9.08 -3.72 -11.37
N SER A 150 -9.87 -2.75 -11.82
CA SER A 150 -10.44 -2.70 -13.17
C SER A 150 -9.47 -2.19 -14.24
N SER A 151 -8.24 -1.79 -13.89
CA SER A 151 -7.24 -1.22 -14.82
C SER A 151 -6.65 -2.23 -15.83
N GLY A 152 -6.94 -3.53 -15.67
CA GLY A 152 -6.55 -4.59 -16.62
C GLY A 152 -5.16 -5.19 -16.41
N ASN A 153 -4.92 -6.35 -17.03
CA ASN A 153 -3.73 -7.16 -16.77
C ASN A 153 -2.42 -6.43 -17.10
N SER A 154 -2.36 -5.69 -18.21
CA SER A 154 -1.15 -4.96 -18.60
C SER A 154 -0.72 -3.90 -17.59
N PHE A 155 -1.68 -3.29 -16.90
CA PHE A 155 -1.41 -2.39 -15.77
C PHE A 155 -0.76 -3.14 -14.62
N PHE A 156 -1.32 -4.28 -14.22
CA PHE A 156 -0.79 -5.07 -13.10
C PHE A 156 0.57 -5.71 -13.39
N GLU A 157 0.86 -6.05 -14.66
CA GLU A 157 2.21 -6.49 -15.04
C GLU A 157 3.23 -5.36 -14.85
N ARG A 158 2.89 -4.11 -15.22
CA ARG A 158 3.78 -2.96 -14.94
C ARG A 158 3.94 -2.71 -13.44
N VAL A 159 2.86 -2.80 -12.66
CA VAL A 159 2.90 -2.64 -11.20
C VAL A 159 3.79 -3.70 -10.56
N LYS A 160 3.61 -4.97 -10.94
CA LYS A 160 4.44 -6.09 -10.47
C LYS A 160 5.92 -5.84 -10.78
N ASN A 161 6.23 -5.49 -12.02
CA ASN A 161 7.60 -5.17 -12.42
C ASN A 161 8.15 -3.99 -11.63
N GLY A 162 7.33 -2.97 -11.37
CA GLY A 162 7.68 -1.84 -10.52
C GLY A 162 8.12 -2.26 -9.12
N TYR A 163 7.36 -3.14 -8.47
CA TYR A 163 7.74 -3.69 -7.17
C TYR A 163 9.08 -4.44 -7.20
N LEU A 164 9.38 -5.17 -8.28
CA LEU A 164 10.64 -5.90 -8.42
C LEU A 164 11.85 -4.99 -8.68
N GLU A 165 11.62 -3.77 -9.20
CA GLU A 165 12.69 -2.78 -9.43
C GLU A 165 13.03 -1.95 -8.17
N ILE A 166 12.09 -1.74 -7.24
CA ILE A 166 12.29 -0.93 -6.02
C ILE A 166 13.51 -1.41 -5.20
N PRO A 167 13.67 -2.72 -4.87
CA PRO A 167 14.80 -3.18 -4.07
C PRO A 167 16.17 -3.00 -4.73
N LYS A 168 16.22 -2.87 -6.07
CA LYS A 168 17.46 -2.69 -6.82
C LYS A 168 18.00 -1.24 -6.74
N ASN A 169 17.14 -0.31 -6.37
CA ASN A 169 17.42 1.12 -6.35
C ASN A 169 17.53 1.68 -4.91
N GLN A 170 17.43 0.84 -3.89
CA GLN A 170 17.60 1.17 -2.46
C GLN A 170 18.92 0.64 -1.90
#